data_63e1695919856a336a16f09101af2d08
#
_entry.id   63e1695919856a336a16f09101af2d08
#
_cell.length_a   1.000
_cell.length_b   1.000
_cell.length_c   1.000
_cell.angle_alpha   90.00
_cell.angle_beta   90.00
_cell.angle_gamma   90.00
#
_symmetry.space_group_name_H-M   'P 1'
#
loop_
_entity.id
_entity.type
_entity.pdbx_description
1 polymer ?
#
loop_
_entity_poly.entity_id
_entity_poly.type
_entity_poly.pdbx_seq_one_letter_code
_entity_poly.pdbx_strand_id
1 'polypeptide(L)'
;MNLVQSGEAPRTEPSGEPAAATVPRNYNFAADILKRNLDAGRAGKIAFIDHRGKYSYADLADRVERFGHVLRGLGVRSEERILICLLDTIDWPTAYLGAIKAGVVAVPVNTLMTEDDYRFMLDDSRARVLVVSEELLPKFAPAIAASKGLAQNCLQHVIVSGDAAHGHRRFADLLAAADNKPVTAPTTCDDMCFWLYTSGSTGKPKGAVHTHADLKLTDELYARPILGIKENDICYSVAKLFFAYGLGNALTFPMSVGATTVLLPARPTPDLVAGLLKQHQVTIFYAVPTFYAAFLASSAAPARGEVKIRRCVSAGEALPPDIGRRWSERYGADILDGLGSTEMLHIFLSNRPGDVKYGTSGKPVPGYDIRLVDDDGKVIATPGEMGELQVRGPTSAMMYWNNRVQSRATFLGEWTRSGDKYVQDDDGYFVYCGRRDDMLKVSGMYVSPFEVEGVLQSHPDVLEAAVVGWPDTDKLIKPKAFVVLKSPDKASDAFAQKLQDECRQKLAVFKYPRWIEFRSELPKTATGKIQRFKLRAEADAR
;
A
#
# COMPACT_ATOMS: atom_id res chain seq x y z
N MET A 1 54.13 -3.33 9.11
CA MET A 1 52.73 -3.06 9.47
C MET A 1 52.19 -2.21 8.34
N ASN A 2 51.70 -2.87 7.25
CA ASN A 2 51.26 -2.20 6.03
C ASN A 2 49.75 -2.04 6.10
N LEU A 3 49.27 -0.80 6.11
CA LEU A 3 47.89 -0.44 5.96
C LEU A 3 47.44 -0.71 4.52
N VAL A 4 46.49 -1.60 4.34
CA VAL A 4 45.81 -1.86 3.06
C VAL A 4 44.91 -0.69 2.78
N GLN A 5 45.19 0.06 1.73
CA GLN A 5 44.29 1.06 1.16
C GLN A 5 43.11 0.34 0.53
N SER A 6 41.91 0.58 1.06
CA SER A 6 40.66 0.18 0.45
C SER A 6 40.35 1.09 -0.76
N GLY A 7 40.40 0.51 -1.95
CA GLY A 7 40.02 1.19 -3.18
C GLY A 7 38.52 1.53 -3.16
N GLU A 8 38.19 2.81 -3.14
CA GLU A 8 36.84 3.30 -3.41
C GLU A 8 36.50 3.08 -4.90
N ALA A 9 35.39 2.42 -5.19
CA ALA A 9 34.85 2.35 -6.53
C ALA A 9 34.40 3.75 -7.00
N PRO A 10 34.48 4.07 -8.31
CA PRO A 10 34.16 5.39 -8.81
C PRO A 10 32.69 5.72 -8.55
N ARG A 11 32.45 6.85 -7.87
CA ARG A 11 31.13 7.45 -7.72
C ARG A 11 30.72 7.99 -9.09
N THR A 12 29.67 7.44 -9.69
CA THR A 12 28.95 8.11 -10.77
C THR A 12 28.21 9.28 -10.15
N GLU A 13 28.62 10.50 -10.46
CA GLU A 13 27.91 11.71 -10.05
C GLU A 13 26.51 11.71 -10.69
N PRO A 14 25.44 11.86 -9.90
CA PRO A 14 24.11 12.05 -10.45
C PRO A 14 24.01 13.45 -11.05
N SER A 15 23.64 13.55 -12.31
CA SER A 15 23.34 14.77 -12.99
C SER A 15 22.14 15.47 -12.35
N GLY A 16 22.36 16.60 -11.67
CA GLY A 16 21.34 17.50 -11.13
C GLY A 16 20.69 16.97 -9.86
N GLU A 17 21.28 17.30 -8.69
CA GLU A 17 20.60 17.12 -7.41
C GLU A 17 19.28 17.92 -7.42
N PRO A 18 18.11 17.25 -7.25
CA PRO A 18 16.94 17.99 -6.81
C PRO A 18 17.27 18.56 -5.43
N ALA A 19 17.03 19.86 -5.23
CA ALA A 19 17.21 20.49 -3.93
C ALA A 19 16.60 19.57 -2.87
N ALA A 20 17.41 19.13 -1.91
CA ALA A 20 16.99 18.21 -0.86
C ALA A 20 15.73 18.79 -0.21
N ALA A 21 14.62 18.05 -0.29
CA ALA A 21 13.36 18.47 0.32
C ALA A 21 13.60 18.62 1.83
N THR A 22 13.71 19.85 2.30
CA THR A 22 14.01 20.13 3.70
C THR A 22 12.73 20.32 4.48
N VAL A 23 12.53 19.50 5.50
CA VAL A 23 11.44 19.66 6.46
C VAL A 23 11.97 20.45 7.65
N PRO A 24 11.31 21.55 8.08
CA PRO A 24 11.73 22.32 9.25
C PRO A 24 11.80 21.44 10.51
N ARG A 25 12.75 21.70 11.41
CA ARG A 25 12.86 20.93 12.66
C ARG A 25 11.56 20.94 13.46
N ASN A 26 10.97 22.12 13.67
CA ASN A 26 9.67 22.25 14.32
C ASN A 26 8.59 22.08 13.25
N TYR A 27 7.95 20.93 13.23
CA TYR A 27 7.02 20.56 12.18
C TYR A 27 5.90 19.65 12.68
N ASN A 28 4.68 19.98 12.28
CA ASN A 28 3.50 19.14 12.46
C ASN A 28 2.81 18.99 11.10
N PHE A 29 2.80 17.79 10.55
CA PHE A 29 2.28 17.55 9.20
C PHE A 29 0.83 18.00 9.03
N ALA A 30 -0.05 17.66 9.99
CA ALA A 30 -1.47 18.01 9.89
C ALA A 30 -1.70 19.51 9.93
N ALA A 31 -0.97 20.22 10.78
CA ALA A 31 -1.05 21.69 10.85
C ALA A 31 -0.54 22.33 9.55
N ASP A 32 0.58 21.86 9.01
CA ASP A 32 1.18 22.37 7.77
C ASP A 32 0.26 22.16 6.56
N ILE A 33 -0.24 20.95 6.34
CA ILE A 33 -1.03 20.63 5.14
C ILE A 33 -2.39 21.35 5.14
N LEU A 34 -3.01 21.53 6.30
CA LEU A 34 -4.23 22.33 6.43
C LEU A 34 -3.95 23.82 6.21
N LYS A 35 -2.94 24.36 6.90
CA LYS A 35 -2.56 25.77 6.79
C LYS A 35 -2.22 26.16 5.36
N ARG A 36 -1.43 25.36 4.64
CA ARG A 36 -1.07 25.61 3.24
C ARG A 36 -2.30 25.73 2.33
N ASN A 37 -3.34 24.95 2.56
CA ASN A 37 -4.56 25.02 1.78
C ASN A 37 -5.40 26.26 2.12
N LEU A 38 -5.53 26.58 3.38
CA LEU A 38 -6.27 27.78 3.82
C LEU A 38 -5.56 29.08 3.37
N ASP A 39 -4.25 29.17 3.54
CA ASP A 39 -3.44 30.33 3.11
C ASP A 39 -3.46 30.52 1.58
N ALA A 40 -3.58 29.43 0.82
CA ALA A 40 -3.73 29.48 -0.64
C ALA A 40 -5.15 29.87 -1.11
N GLY A 41 -6.04 30.27 -0.19
CA GLY A 41 -7.41 30.69 -0.51
C GLY A 41 -8.37 29.54 -0.84
N ARG A 42 -8.03 28.29 -0.50
CA ARG A 42 -8.84 27.09 -0.82
C ARG A 42 -9.88 26.74 0.25
N ALA A 43 -10.15 27.64 1.21
CA ALA A 43 -11.08 27.38 2.32
C ALA A 43 -12.43 26.81 1.85
N GLY A 44 -13.04 27.41 0.83
CA GLY A 44 -14.33 26.97 0.26
C GLY A 44 -14.23 25.85 -0.78
N LYS A 45 -13.03 25.41 -1.16
CA LYS A 45 -12.84 24.33 -2.14
C LYS A 45 -13.14 22.97 -1.52
N ILE A 46 -13.77 22.08 -2.28
CA ILE A 46 -14.08 20.73 -1.82
C ILE A 46 -12.79 19.91 -1.70
N ALA A 47 -12.50 19.45 -0.49
CA ALA A 47 -11.41 18.54 -0.18
C ALA A 47 -11.84 17.08 -0.33
N PHE A 48 -13.00 16.72 0.23
CA PHE A 48 -13.52 15.35 0.21
C PHE A 48 -14.99 15.29 -0.20
N ILE A 49 -15.31 14.18 -0.88
CA ILE A 49 -16.67 13.79 -1.21
C ILE A 49 -16.87 12.36 -0.70
N ASP A 50 -17.90 12.12 0.11
CA ASP A 50 -18.32 10.79 0.49
C ASP A 50 -19.85 10.63 0.28
N HIS A 51 -20.42 9.49 0.70
CA HIS A 51 -21.86 9.22 0.57
C HIS A 51 -22.75 10.15 1.43
N ARG A 52 -22.17 10.85 2.42
CA ARG A 52 -22.89 11.79 3.31
C ARG A 52 -22.88 13.21 2.75
N GLY A 53 -21.89 13.57 1.90
CA GLY A 53 -21.84 14.91 1.34
C GLY A 53 -20.48 15.34 0.80
N LYS A 54 -20.35 16.66 0.65
CA LYS A 54 -19.14 17.34 0.20
C LYS A 54 -18.60 18.20 1.33
N TYR A 55 -17.29 18.11 1.54
CA TYR A 55 -16.60 18.80 2.62
C TYR A 55 -15.47 19.65 2.05
N SER A 56 -15.52 20.96 2.36
CA SER A 56 -14.47 21.89 1.98
C SER A 56 -13.22 21.73 2.82
N TYR A 57 -12.12 22.37 2.43
CA TYR A 57 -10.92 22.45 3.25
C TYR A 57 -11.17 23.14 4.58
N ALA A 58 -12.08 24.12 4.64
CA ALA A 58 -12.48 24.77 5.89
C ALA A 58 -13.28 23.82 6.80
N ASP A 59 -14.22 23.03 6.23
CA ASP A 59 -14.96 22.04 7.00
C ASP A 59 -14.02 20.97 7.58
N LEU A 60 -13.04 20.50 6.79
CA LEU A 60 -12.04 19.56 7.26
C LEU A 60 -11.20 20.18 8.39
N ALA A 61 -10.74 21.41 8.24
CA ALA A 61 -9.94 22.08 9.26
C ALA A 61 -10.71 22.24 10.57
N ASP A 62 -11.98 22.68 10.54
CA ASP A 62 -12.83 22.76 11.73
C ASP A 62 -13.00 21.41 12.42
N ARG A 63 -13.28 20.35 11.65
CA ARG A 63 -13.42 18.98 12.17
C ARG A 63 -12.13 18.46 12.82
N VAL A 64 -10.98 18.75 12.21
CA VAL A 64 -9.66 18.35 12.72
C VAL A 64 -9.34 19.08 14.03
N GLU A 65 -9.62 20.38 14.14
CA GLU A 65 -9.46 21.11 15.39
C GLU A 65 -10.34 20.53 16.51
N ARG A 66 -11.62 20.32 16.23
CA ARG A 66 -12.56 19.73 17.19
C ARG A 66 -12.10 18.35 17.66
N PHE A 67 -11.63 17.50 16.75
CA PHE A 67 -11.15 16.17 17.15
C PHE A 67 -9.88 16.24 18.00
N GLY A 68 -8.97 17.16 17.73
CA GLY A 68 -7.83 17.46 18.61
C GLY A 68 -8.28 17.84 20.03
N HIS A 69 -9.31 18.70 20.15
CA HIS A 69 -9.91 19.04 21.44
C HIS A 69 -10.60 17.85 22.12
N VAL A 70 -11.29 17.00 21.35
CA VAL A 70 -11.87 15.75 21.88
C VAL A 70 -10.79 14.89 22.56
N LEU A 71 -9.66 14.65 21.86
CA LEU A 71 -8.57 13.83 22.42
C LEU A 71 -8.00 14.43 23.72
N ARG A 72 -7.80 15.73 23.76
CA ARG A 72 -7.35 16.42 24.98
C ARG A 72 -8.35 16.33 26.12
N GLY A 73 -9.65 16.54 25.81
CA GLY A 73 -10.74 16.42 26.79
C GLY A 73 -10.87 14.99 27.35
N LEU A 74 -10.45 14.00 26.59
CA LEU A 74 -10.34 12.60 27.03
C LEU A 74 -9.03 12.29 27.78
N GLY A 75 -8.16 13.28 27.98
CA GLY A 75 -6.89 13.11 28.69
C GLY A 75 -5.80 12.38 27.88
N VAL A 76 -5.94 12.29 26.54
CA VAL A 76 -4.91 11.73 25.67
C VAL A 76 -3.77 12.73 25.52
N ARG A 77 -2.54 12.25 25.78
CA ARG A 77 -1.32 13.06 25.76
C ARG A 77 -0.56 12.90 24.46
N SER A 78 0.38 13.81 24.19
CA SER A 78 1.34 13.65 23.10
C SER A 78 2.04 12.30 23.19
N GLU A 79 2.33 11.71 22.04
CA GLU A 79 2.95 10.38 21.85
C GLU A 79 2.11 9.19 22.35
N GLU A 80 0.96 9.40 22.99
CA GLU A 80 0.00 8.31 23.19
C GLU A 80 -0.66 7.95 21.84
N ARG A 81 -1.22 6.77 21.74
CA ARG A 81 -1.75 6.21 20.50
C ARG A 81 -3.26 6.14 20.50
N ILE A 82 -3.83 6.37 19.31
CA ILE A 82 -5.20 5.99 19.02
C ILE A 82 -5.22 4.94 17.90
N LEU A 83 -6.04 3.91 18.04
CA LEU A 83 -6.29 2.93 16.98
C LEU A 83 -7.47 3.40 16.14
N ILE A 84 -7.30 3.47 14.81
CA ILE A 84 -8.31 3.96 13.87
C ILE A 84 -8.74 2.80 12.96
N CYS A 85 -9.96 2.30 13.17
CA CYS A 85 -10.59 1.29 12.30
C CYS A 85 -11.87 1.86 11.70
N LEU A 86 -11.72 2.77 10.78
CA LEU A 86 -12.81 3.50 10.13
C LEU A 86 -12.96 3.11 8.65
N LEU A 87 -14.19 3.08 8.18
CA LEU A 87 -14.50 3.07 6.75
C LEU A 87 -14.12 4.41 6.13
N ASP A 88 -13.87 4.42 4.82
CA ASP A 88 -13.45 5.62 4.08
C ASP A 88 -14.61 6.62 3.96
N THR A 89 -14.76 7.45 4.99
CA THR A 89 -15.67 8.60 5.09
C THR A 89 -14.88 9.81 5.59
N ILE A 90 -15.51 10.98 5.67
CA ILE A 90 -14.87 12.20 6.20
C ILE A 90 -14.36 12.02 7.65
N ASP A 91 -14.93 11.09 8.41
CA ASP A 91 -14.49 10.84 9.79
C ASP A 91 -13.09 10.25 9.85
N TRP A 92 -12.66 9.52 8.80
CA TRP A 92 -11.31 8.96 8.71
C TRP A 92 -10.21 10.06 8.66
N PRO A 93 -10.20 10.98 7.65
CA PRO A 93 -9.22 12.06 7.64
C PRO A 93 -9.36 13.00 8.85
N THR A 94 -10.57 13.19 9.40
CA THR A 94 -10.79 13.95 10.62
C THR A 94 -10.05 13.34 11.80
N ALA A 95 -10.22 12.04 12.05
CA ALA A 95 -9.59 11.34 13.16
C ALA A 95 -8.06 11.28 13.00
N TYR A 96 -7.59 10.96 11.79
CA TYR A 96 -6.16 10.84 11.48
C TYR A 96 -5.42 12.16 11.64
N LEU A 97 -5.87 13.21 10.95
CA LEU A 97 -5.22 14.52 11.00
C LEU A 97 -5.41 15.20 12.36
N GLY A 98 -6.56 15.01 13.01
CA GLY A 98 -6.80 15.56 14.35
C GLY A 98 -5.90 14.96 15.42
N ALA A 99 -5.64 13.66 15.36
CA ALA A 99 -4.65 13.00 16.22
C ALA A 99 -3.25 13.57 15.98
N ILE A 100 -2.80 13.60 14.74
CA ILE A 100 -1.47 14.11 14.36
C ILE A 100 -1.30 15.56 14.80
N LYS A 101 -2.31 16.41 14.58
CA LYS A 101 -2.27 17.81 14.98
C LYS A 101 -2.15 17.99 16.49
N ALA A 102 -2.80 17.11 17.25
CA ALA A 102 -2.74 17.09 18.72
C ALA A 102 -1.44 16.44 19.26
N GLY A 103 -0.53 15.97 18.40
CA GLY A 103 0.70 15.27 18.79
C GLY A 103 0.47 13.82 19.24
N VAL A 104 -0.70 13.27 18.91
CA VAL A 104 -1.09 11.89 19.23
C VAL A 104 -0.79 11.00 18.03
N VAL A 105 -0.17 9.84 18.29
CA VAL A 105 0.23 8.91 17.24
C VAL A 105 -1.00 8.18 16.68
N ALA A 106 -1.25 8.33 15.39
CA ALA A 106 -2.36 7.67 14.70
C ALA A 106 -1.96 6.26 14.28
N VAL A 107 -2.80 5.25 14.56
CA VAL A 107 -2.57 3.86 14.18
C VAL A 107 -3.76 3.34 13.36
N PRO A 108 -3.79 3.63 12.05
CA PRO A 108 -4.82 3.07 11.16
C PRO A 108 -4.64 1.57 10.99
N VAL A 109 -5.76 0.84 11.01
CA VAL A 109 -5.77 -0.60 10.83
C VAL A 109 -6.77 -1.03 9.77
N ASN A 110 -6.48 -2.15 9.13
CA ASN A 110 -7.30 -2.75 8.09
C ASN A 110 -8.68 -3.16 8.65
N THR A 111 -9.75 -2.79 7.94
CA THR A 111 -11.15 -3.05 8.33
C THR A 111 -11.61 -4.49 8.10
N LEU A 112 -10.77 -5.33 7.47
CA LEU A 112 -11.09 -6.70 7.07
C LEU A 112 -10.31 -7.77 7.87
N MET A 113 -9.76 -7.40 9.02
CA MET A 113 -9.01 -8.31 9.87
C MET A 113 -9.94 -9.16 10.76
N THR A 114 -9.36 -10.18 11.38
CA THR A 114 -10.04 -11.03 12.34
C THR A 114 -10.13 -10.38 13.73
N GLU A 115 -10.99 -10.91 14.59
CA GLU A 115 -11.10 -10.46 16.00
C GLU A 115 -9.78 -10.61 16.76
N ASP A 116 -9.05 -11.71 16.53
CA ASP A 116 -7.74 -11.97 17.14
C ASP A 116 -6.67 -10.97 16.67
N ASP A 117 -6.70 -10.57 15.38
CA ASP A 117 -5.80 -9.55 14.86
C ASP A 117 -6.08 -8.19 15.52
N TYR A 118 -7.36 -7.82 15.67
CA TYR A 118 -7.74 -6.56 16.32
C TYR A 118 -7.36 -6.55 17.79
N ARG A 119 -7.54 -7.68 18.50
CA ARG A 119 -7.08 -7.81 19.88
C ARG A 119 -5.57 -7.63 19.98
N PHE A 120 -4.82 -8.33 19.10
CA PHE A 120 -3.36 -8.16 19.04
C PHE A 120 -2.96 -6.71 18.78
N MET A 121 -3.57 -6.03 17.81
CA MET A 121 -3.22 -4.65 17.48
C MET A 121 -3.56 -3.65 18.59
N LEU A 122 -4.66 -3.85 19.33
CA LEU A 122 -5.01 -3.04 20.49
C LEU A 122 -3.98 -3.21 21.60
N ASP A 123 -3.59 -4.44 21.92
CA ASP A 123 -2.63 -4.76 22.96
C ASP A 123 -1.22 -4.27 22.58
N ASP A 124 -0.76 -4.57 21.37
CA ASP A 124 0.57 -4.21 20.86
C ASP A 124 0.73 -2.68 20.74
N SER A 125 -0.27 -1.99 20.19
CA SER A 125 -0.23 -0.52 20.03
C SER A 125 -0.32 0.21 21.36
N ARG A 126 -0.87 -0.41 22.40
CA ARG A 126 -1.17 0.25 23.69
C ARG A 126 -2.04 1.49 23.48
N ALA A 127 -2.99 1.43 22.53
CA ALA A 127 -3.85 2.56 22.20
C ALA A 127 -4.76 2.94 23.37
N ARG A 128 -4.84 4.25 23.64
CA ARG A 128 -5.71 4.84 24.69
C ARG A 128 -7.15 4.97 24.22
N VAL A 129 -7.33 5.17 22.92
CA VAL A 129 -8.62 5.37 22.28
C VAL A 129 -8.72 4.43 21.08
N LEU A 130 -9.86 3.77 20.95
CA LEU A 130 -10.30 3.11 19.74
C LEU A 130 -11.31 4.04 19.04
N VAL A 131 -11.05 4.38 17.78
CA VAL A 131 -11.99 5.06 16.89
C VAL A 131 -12.43 4.05 15.84
N VAL A 132 -13.71 3.70 15.83
CA VAL A 132 -14.21 2.58 15.02
C VAL A 132 -15.52 2.94 14.33
N SER A 133 -15.70 2.50 13.07
CA SER A 133 -17.01 2.58 12.41
C SER A 133 -18.01 1.63 13.07
N GLU A 134 -19.27 2.06 13.15
CA GLU A 134 -20.35 1.32 13.80
C GLU A 134 -20.45 -0.13 13.31
N GLU A 135 -20.36 -0.34 12.00
CA GLU A 135 -20.44 -1.64 11.35
C GLU A 135 -19.29 -2.59 11.73
N LEU A 136 -18.16 -2.03 12.18
CA LEU A 136 -16.97 -2.78 12.58
C LEU A 136 -16.88 -3.03 14.09
N LEU A 137 -17.68 -2.30 14.89
CA LEU A 137 -17.65 -2.38 16.35
C LEU A 137 -17.85 -3.80 16.88
N PRO A 138 -18.75 -4.65 16.32
CA PRO A 138 -18.92 -6.03 16.80
C PRO A 138 -17.64 -6.85 16.80
N LYS A 139 -16.74 -6.63 15.82
CA LYS A 139 -15.45 -7.32 15.74
C LYS A 139 -14.47 -6.94 16.86
N PHE A 140 -14.67 -5.79 17.48
CA PHE A 140 -13.85 -5.32 18.61
C PHE A 140 -14.46 -5.68 19.97
N ALA A 141 -15.72 -6.13 20.03
CA ALA A 141 -16.40 -6.40 21.28
C ALA A 141 -15.64 -7.37 22.22
N PRO A 142 -15.06 -8.49 21.73
CA PRO A 142 -14.26 -9.38 22.59
C PRO A 142 -13.01 -8.70 23.15
N ALA A 143 -12.31 -7.91 22.32
CA ALA A 143 -11.10 -7.18 22.74
C ALA A 143 -11.43 -6.07 23.75
N ILE A 144 -12.53 -5.33 23.54
CA ILE A 144 -13.00 -4.30 24.48
C ILE A 144 -13.42 -4.92 25.80
N ALA A 145 -14.11 -6.06 25.78
CA ALA A 145 -14.53 -6.78 27.01
C ALA A 145 -13.32 -7.29 27.79
N ALA A 146 -12.36 -7.92 27.11
CA ALA A 146 -11.12 -8.41 27.70
C ALA A 146 -10.27 -7.28 28.30
N SER A 147 -10.41 -6.06 27.76
CA SER A 147 -9.69 -4.89 28.21
C SER A 147 -10.16 -4.37 29.58
N LYS A 148 -11.39 -4.65 29.94
CA LYS A 148 -11.95 -4.23 31.22
C LYS A 148 -11.40 -5.11 32.37
N GLY A 149 -10.52 -4.54 33.19
CA GLY A 149 -10.03 -5.21 34.40
C GLY A 149 -8.59 -5.71 34.36
N LEU A 150 -7.87 -5.58 33.27
CA LEU A 150 -6.44 -5.85 33.20
C LEU A 150 -5.63 -4.60 33.56
N ALA A 151 -4.76 -4.68 34.57
CA ALA A 151 -3.88 -3.58 34.99
C ALA A 151 -2.93 -3.09 33.88
N GLN A 152 -2.79 -3.87 32.82
CA GLN A 152 -1.92 -3.57 31.68
C GLN A 152 -2.66 -2.98 30.47
N ASN A 153 -3.99 -2.85 30.55
CA ASN A 153 -4.76 -2.37 29.42
C ASN A 153 -4.74 -0.85 29.29
N CYS A 154 -4.29 -0.38 28.16
CA CYS A 154 -4.20 1.04 27.86
C CYS A 154 -5.52 1.64 27.32
N LEU A 155 -6.44 0.81 26.78
CA LEU A 155 -7.69 1.29 26.18
C LEU A 155 -8.64 1.89 27.25
N GLN A 156 -8.90 3.19 27.13
CA GLN A 156 -9.77 3.92 28.06
C GLN A 156 -11.08 4.38 27.43
N HIS A 157 -11.04 4.65 26.12
CA HIS A 157 -12.18 5.22 25.42
C HIS A 157 -12.43 4.51 24.10
N VAL A 158 -13.71 4.33 23.77
CA VAL A 158 -14.18 3.88 22.46
C VAL A 158 -15.06 4.97 21.87
N ILE A 159 -14.72 5.40 20.65
CA ILE A 159 -15.45 6.41 19.88
C ILE A 159 -16.01 5.73 18.64
N VAL A 160 -17.31 5.80 18.44
CA VAL A 160 -18.02 5.15 17.35
C VAL A 160 -18.43 6.18 16.30
N SER A 161 -18.01 5.96 15.06
CA SER A 161 -18.45 6.71 13.88
C SER A 161 -19.63 5.95 13.25
N GLY A 162 -20.80 6.52 13.35
CA GLY A 162 -22.07 5.95 12.90
C GLY A 162 -23.25 6.67 13.54
N ASP A 163 -24.45 6.12 13.34
CA ASP A 163 -25.68 6.69 13.86
C ASP A 163 -25.94 6.30 15.33
N ALA A 164 -25.48 5.13 15.74
CA ALA A 164 -25.60 4.64 17.10
C ALA A 164 -24.22 4.39 17.77
N ALA A 165 -24.12 4.72 19.05
CA ALA A 165 -22.89 4.56 19.81
C ALA A 165 -22.81 3.25 20.63
N HIS A 166 -23.88 2.46 20.72
CA HIS A 166 -23.95 1.17 21.39
C HIS A 166 -23.34 1.18 22.83
N GLY A 167 -23.65 2.23 23.60
CA GLY A 167 -23.11 2.42 24.96
C GLY A 167 -21.71 3.05 25.04
N HIS A 168 -21.12 3.41 23.91
CA HIS A 168 -19.85 4.13 23.80
C HIS A 168 -20.08 5.63 23.49
N ARG A 169 -19.05 6.34 23.07
CA ARG A 169 -19.13 7.76 22.68
C ARG A 169 -19.36 7.88 21.18
N ARG A 170 -20.34 8.66 20.75
CA ARG A 170 -20.57 8.91 19.32
C ARG A 170 -19.63 9.99 18.78
N PHE A 171 -18.98 9.71 17.65
CA PHE A 171 -18.01 10.61 17.02
C PHE A 171 -18.61 11.99 16.72
N ALA A 172 -19.81 12.02 16.12
CA ALA A 172 -20.50 13.25 15.77
C ALA A 172 -20.84 14.13 16.99
N ASP A 173 -21.30 13.52 18.08
CA ASP A 173 -21.66 14.25 19.32
C ASP A 173 -20.42 14.86 19.98
N LEU A 174 -19.32 14.11 20.00
CA LEU A 174 -18.06 14.62 20.53
C LEU A 174 -17.55 15.80 19.72
N LEU A 175 -17.60 15.75 18.38
CA LEU A 175 -17.23 16.88 17.54
C LEU A 175 -18.14 18.09 17.75
N ALA A 176 -19.46 17.88 17.83
CA ALA A 176 -20.42 18.97 18.03
C ALA A 176 -20.19 19.71 19.35
N ALA A 177 -19.80 19.00 20.41
CA ALA A 177 -19.57 19.55 21.73
C ALA A 177 -18.16 20.17 21.91
N ALA A 178 -17.21 19.87 21.02
CA ALA A 178 -15.82 20.29 21.17
C ALA A 178 -15.60 21.75 20.72
N ASP A 179 -14.64 22.43 21.33
CA ASP A 179 -14.10 23.70 20.85
C ASP A 179 -13.36 23.50 19.51
N ASN A 180 -13.31 24.53 18.69
CA ASN A 180 -12.61 24.54 17.40
C ASN A 180 -11.43 25.54 17.34
N LYS A 181 -11.03 26.08 18.49
CA LYS A 181 -9.86 26.96 18.54
C LYS A 181 -8.61 26.25 18.03
N PRO A 182 -7.80 26.89 17.18
CA PRO A 182 -6.60 26.27 16.66
C PRO A 182 -5.65 25.85 17.78
N VAL A 183 -5.32 24.56 17.81
CA VAL A 183 -4.36 23.99 18.75
C VAL A 183 -3.45 23.00 18.02
N THR A 184 -2.15 23.31 17.99
CA THR A 184 -1.12 22.47 17.39
C THR A 184 -0.13 22.03 18.47
N ALA A 185 0.14 20.74 18.55
CA ALA A 185 1.20 20.24 19.42
C ALA A 185 2.58 20.68 18.91
N PRO A 186 3.53 21.01 19.80
CA PRO A 186 4.88 21.42 19.44
C PRO A 186 5.74 20.19 19.05
N THR A 187 5.38 19.54 17.94
CA THR A 187 6.11 18.38 17.41
C THR A 187 7.31 18.79 16.57
N THR A 188 8.25 17.86 16.41
CA THR A 188 9.37 17.97 15.47
C THR A 188 9.12 17.12 14.23
N CYS A 189 9.91 17.33 13.18
CA CYS A 189 9.82 16.53 11.96
C CYS A 189 10.16 15.04 12.19
N ASP A 190 10.95 14.74 13.23
CA ASP A 190 11.41 13.39 13.58
C ASP A 190 10.54 12.70 14.64
N ASP A 191 9.53 13.37 15.19
CA ASP A 191 8.63 12.73 16.15
C ASP A 191 7.78 11.65 15.46
N MET A 192 7.46 10.58 16.21
CA MET A 192 6.51 9.58 15.75
C MET A 192 5.17 10.24 15.41
N CYS A 193 4.74 10.07 14.17
CA CYS A 193 3.50 10.64 13.67
C CYS A 193 2.39 9.60 13.60
N PHE A 194 2.71 8.45 13.07
CA PHE A 194 1.79 7.33 12.90
C PHE A 194 2.55 6.03 12.66
N TRP A 195 1.84 4.89 12.66
CA TRP A 195 2.35 3.68 12.03
C TRP A 195 1.26 2.89 11.34
N LEU A 196 1.69 2.06 10.41
CA LEU A 196 0.83 1.15 9.66
C LEU A 196 1.25 -0.29 9.94
N TYR A 197 0.27 -1.14 10.24
CA TYR A 197 0.55 -2.57 10.36
C TYR A 197 0.66 -3.22 8.98
N THR A 198 1.74 -3.96 8.78
CA THR A 198 1.99 -4.80 7.60
C THR A 198 1.98 -6.27 7.99
N SER A 199 1.58 -7.15 7.04
CA SER A 199 1.62 -8.59 7.27
C SER A 199 3.06 -9.07 7.37
N GLY A 200 3.39 -9.77 8.45
CA GLY A 200 4.70 -10.38 8.64
C GLY A 200 4.77 -11.78 8.05
N SER A 201 5.96 -12.21 7.59
CA SER A 201 6.25 -13.62 7.24
C SER A 201 6.05 -14.57 8.43
N THR A 202 6.06 -14.05 9.65
CA THR A 202 5.86 -14.78 10.92
C THR A 202 4.38 -14.91 11.33
N GLY A 203 3.44 -14.42 10.52
CA GLY A 203 2.00 -14.50 10.76
C GLY A 203 1.40 -13.35 11.57
N LYS A 204 2.14 -12.69 12.47
CA LYS A 204 1.63 -11.54 13.24
C LYS A 204 1.92 -10.21 12.54
N PRO A 205 1.00 -9.24 12.55
CA PRO A 205 1.22 -7.92 11.99
C PRO A 205 2.39 -7.18 12.65
N LYS A 206 3.13 -6.36 11.87
CA LYS A 206 4.23 -5.52 12.35
C LYS A 206 3.91 -4.04 12.07
N GLY A 207 4.00 -3.17 13.06
CA GLY A 207 3.75 -1.73 12.92
C GLY A 207 5.00 -0.98 12.44
N ALA A 208 5.03 -0.56 11.18
CA ALA A 208 6.10 0.29 10.64
C ALA A 208 5.87 1.74 11.07
N VAL A 209 6.79 2.29 11.86
CA VAL A 209 6.68 3.61 12.50
C VAL A 209 7.24 4.69 11.60
N HIS A 210 6.44 5.72 11.32
CA HIS A 210 6.77 6.86 10.47
C HIS A 210 6.72 8.19 11.22
N THR A 211 7.52 9.13 10.73
CA THR A 211 7.65 10.47 11.28
C THR A 211 6.72 11.48 10.60
N HIS A 212 6.65 12.68 11.16
CA HIS A 212 5.93 13.79 10.52
C HIS A 212 6.54 14.19 9.17
N ALA A 213 7.85 14.03 8.99
CA ALA A 213 8.54 14.36 7.75
C ALA A 213 8.12 13.46 6.59
N ASP A 214 7.93 12.16 6.84
CA ASP A 214 7.74 11.14 5.81
C ASP A 214 6.52 11.44 4.94
N LEU A 215 5.42 11.91 5.52
CA LEU A 215 4.20 12.25 4.79
C LEU A 215 4.43 13.39 3.78
N LYS A 216 5.17 14.43 4.18
CA LYS A 216 5.51 15.55 3.31
C LYS A 216 6.47 15.15 2.20
N LEU A 217 7.48 14.34 2.54
CA LEU A 217 8.51 13.92 1.61
C LEU A 217 7.95 13.02 0.49
N THR A 218 6.99 12.15 0.77
CA THR A 218 6.31 11.37 -0.29
C THR A 218 5.56 12.26 -1.28
N ASP A 219 4.94 13.36 -0.81
CA ASP A 219 4.28 14.33 -1.69
C ASP A 219 5.29 15.00 -2.62
N GLU A 220 6.43 15.45 -2.07
CA GLU A 220 7.44 16.23 -2.78
C GLU A 220 8.25 15.39 -3.75
N LEU A 221 8.55 14.13 -3.40
CA LEU A 221 9.38 13.25 -4.20
C LEU A 221 8.60 12.47 -5.26
N TYR A 222 7.33 12.12 -4.98
CA TYR A 222 6.55 11.30 -5.90
C TYR A 222 5.32 12.02 -6.47
N ALA A 223 4.43 12.54 -5.62
CA ALA A 223 3.14 13.03 -6.08
C ALA A 223 3.25 14.20 -7.06
N ARG A 224 4.13 15.16 -6.77
CA ARG A 224 4.31 16.34 -7.62
C ARG A 224 5.16 16.05 -8.86
N PRO A 225 6.41 15.53 -8.74
CA PRO A 225 7.29 15.41 -9.90
C PRO A 225 6.96 14.21 -10.79
N ILE A 226 6.53 13.07 -10.25
CA ILE A 226 6.29 11.86 -11.01
C ILE A 226 4.82 11.76 -11.44
N LEU A 227 3.90 11.80 -10.47
CA LEU A 227 2.47 11.70 -10.76
C LEU A 227 1.94 12.95 -11.47
N GLY A 228 2.51 14.13 -11.18
CA GLY A 228 2.09 15.39 -11.76
C GLY A 228 0.68 15.77 -11.37
N ILE A 229 0.33 15.53 -10.08
CA ILE A 229 -0.96 15.89 -9.50
C ILE A 229 -1.15 17.42 -9.48
N LYS A 230 -2.36 17.86 -9.74
CA LYS A 230 -2.72 19.28 -9.84
C LYS A 230 -3.92 19.62 -8.96
N GLU A 231 -4.07 20.90 -8.68
CA GLU A 231 -5.16 21.42 -7.86
C GLU A 231 -6.56 21.05 -8.38
N ASN A 232 -6.75 21.04 -9.69
CA ASN A 232 -8.04 20.73 -10.31
C ASN A 232 -8.30 19.23 -10.50
N ASP A 233 -7.43 18.35 -9.99
CA ASP A 233 -7.67 16.92 -10.05
C ASP A 233 -8.75 16.47 -9.08
N ILE A 234 -9.44 15.43 -9.50
CA ILE A 234 -10.35 14.65 -8.67
C ILE A 234 -9.78 13.25 -8.59
N CYS A 235 -9.41 12.84 -7.37
CA CYS A 235 -8.72 11.59 -7.09
C CYS A 235 -9.67 10.53 -6.55
N TYR A 236 -9.49 9.29 -6.99
CA TYR A 236 -10.13 8.13 -6.37
C TYR A 236 -9.14 6.97 -6.27
N SER A 237 -9.08 6.33 -5.10
CA SER A 237 -8.25 5.16 -4.83
C SER A 237 -9.10 3.95 -4.45
N VAL A 238 -8.86 2.82 -5.12
CA VAL A 238 -9.40 1.51 -4.74
C VAL A 238 -8.78 1.02 -3.43
N ALA A 239 -7.49 1.31 -3.23
CA ALA A 239 -6.82 1.04 -1.97
C ALA A 239 -7.33 1.99 -0.89
N LYS A 240 -7.71 1.43 0.25
CA LYS A 240 -8.31 2.15 1.38
C LYS A 240 -7.28 2.99 2.13
N LEU A 241 -7.76 4.03 2.83
CA LEU A 241 -6.95 5.01 3.58
C LEU A 241 -6.03 4.38 4.63
N PHE A 242 -6.37 3.23 5.18
CA PHE A 242 -5.54 2.53 6.17
C PHE A 242 -4.31 1.81 5.57
N PHE A 243 -4.17 1.76 4.24
CA PHE A 243 -2.96 1.28 3.57
C PHE A 243 -2.03 2.44 3.23
N ALA A 244 -0.73 2.23 3.28
CA ALA A 244 0.26 3.21 2.85
C ALA A 244 -0.04 3.76 1.44
N TYR A 245 -0.38 2.87 0.50
CA TYR A 245 -0.75 3.24 -0.86
C TYR A 245 -2.02 4.11 -0.90
N GLY A 246 -3.08 3.72 -0.19
CA GLY A 246 -4.32 4.49 -0.12
C GLY A 246 -4.17 5.80 0.64
N LEU A 247 -3.34 5.85 1.68
CA LEU A 247 -3.05 7.04 2.48
C LEU A 247 -2.44 8.16 1.61
N GLY A 248 -1.45 7.83 0.80
CA GLY A 248 -0.90 8.77 -0.18
C GLY A 248 -1.94 9.20 -1.20
N ASN A 249 -2.51 8.22 -1.89
CA ASN A 249 -3.38 8.43 -3.06
C ASN A 249 -4.67 9.20 -2.74
N ALA A 250 -5.27 8.98 -1.57
CA ALA A 250 -6.58 9.51 -1.21
C ALA A 250 -6.55 10.57 -0.10
N LEU A 251 -5.40 10.82 0.52
CA LEU A 251 -5.27 11.86 1.55
C LEU A 251 -4.12 12.82 1.24
N THR A 252 -2.85 12.38 1.40
CA THR A 252 -1.74 13.33 1.45
C THR A 252 -1.45 13.95 0.09
N PHE A 253 -1.47 13.18 -0.99
CA PHE A 253 -1.19 13.67 -2.34
C PHE A 253 -2.23 14.68 -2.84
N PRO A 254 -3.54 14.38 -2.80
CA PRO A 254 -4.56 15.37 -3.16
C PRO A 254 -4.47 16.64 -2.31
N MET A 255 -4.33 16.50 -0.99
CA MET A 255 -4.24 17.64 -0.10
C MET A 255 -2.98 18.48 -0.32
N SER A 256 -1.87 17.87 -0.77
CA SER A 256 -0.60 18.59 -1.00
C SER A 256 -0.72 19.69 -2.05
N VAL A 257 -1.64 19.55 -2.99
CA VAL A 257 -1.88 20.49 -4.09
C VAL A 257 -3.26 21.15 -4.03
N GLY A 258 -4.11 20.78 -3.06
CA GLY A 258 -5.47 21.31 -2.94
C GLY A 258 -6.46 20.64 -3.88
N ALA A 259 -6.23 19.38 -4.30
CA ALA A 259 -7.14 18.59 -5.11
C ALA A 259 -8.33 18.04 -4.29
N THR A 260 -9.28 17.42 -4.97
CA THR A 260 -10.47 16.78 -4.36
C THR A 260 -10.30 15.27 -4.34
N THR A 261 -10.72 14.62 -3.26
CA THR A 261 -10.77 13.15 -3.14
C THR A 261 -12.20 12.67 -3.01
N VAL A 262 -12.53 11.60 -3.73
CA VAL A 262 -13.77 10.84 -3.55
C VAL A 262 -13.49 9.63 -2.68
N LEU A 263 -14.25 9.48 -1.59
CA LEU A 263 -14.16 8.38 -0.64
C LEU A 263 -15.32 7.40 -0.84
N LEU A 264 -15.04 6.11 -0.80
CA LEU A 264 -16.04 5.05 -0.91
C LEU A 264 -15.97 4.15 0.33
N PRO A 265 -16.94 4.18 1.27
CA PRO A 265 -16.91 3.31 2.46
C PRO A 265 -17.06 1.83 2.12
N ALA A 266 -17.89 1.51 1.12
CA ALA A 266 -18.14 0.15 0.68
C ALA A 266 -16.90 -0.54 0.07
N ARG A 267 -16.95 -1.88 -0.02
CA ARG A 267 -15.96 -2.64 -0.78
C ARG A 267 -16.00 -2.22 -2.25
N PRO A 268 -14.87 -1.83 -2.86
CA PRO A 268 -14.84 -1.47 -4.27
C PRO A 268 -15.19 -2.67 -5.16
N THR A 269 -16.21 -2.51 -6.00
CA THR A 269 -16.53 -3.43 -7.10
C THR A 269 -16.42 -2.68 -8.41
N PRO A 270 -16.17 -3.35 -9.55
CA PRO A 270 -16.11 -2.69 -10.84
C PRO A 270 -17.34 -1.80 -11.13
N ASP A 271 -18.53 -2.25 -10.80
CA ASP A 271 -19.78 -1.53 -11.07
C ASP A 271 -19.92 -0.25 -10.23
N LEU A 272 -19.65 -0.35 -8.91
CA LEU A 272 -19.66 0.82 -8.02
C LEU A 272 -18.62 1.85 -8.45
N VAL A 273 -17.41 1.37 -8.79
CA VAL A 273 -16.33 2.25 -9.20
C VAL A 273 -16.61 2.89 -10.56
N ALA A 274 -17.17 2.16 -11.52
CA ALA A 274 -17.60 2.71 -12.81
C ALA A 274 -18.61 3.86 -12.65
N GLY A 275 -19.61 3.66 -11.78
CA GLY A 275 -20.57 4.71 -11.42
C GLY A 275 -19.89 5.95 -10.82
N LEU A 276 -18.97 5.74 -9.88
CA LEU A 276 -18.22 6.81 -9.20
C LEU A 276 -17.33 7.60 -10.18
N LEU A 277 -16.60 6.90 -11.06
CA LEU A 277 -15.73 7.53 -12.07
C LEU A 277 -16.54 8.44 -13.00
N LYS A 278 -17.74 8.00 -13.43
CA LYS A 278 -18.65 8.79 -14.26
C LYS A 278 -19.27 9.96 -13.48
N GLN A 279 -19.80 9.70 -12.29
CA GLN A 279 -20.50 10.71 -11.49
C GLN A 279 -19.59 11.87 -11.10
N HIS A 280 -18.36 11.57 -10.66
CA HIS A 280 -17.45 12.58 -10.13
C HIS A 280 -16.37 13.02 -11.14
N GLN A 281 -16.39 12.45 -12.38
CA GLN A 281 -15.42 12.80 -13.42
C GLN A 281 -13.97 12.72 -12.92
N VAL A 282 -13.63 11.60 -12.26
CA VAL A 282 -12.32 11.35 -11.68
C VAL A 282 -11.22 11.49 -12.73
N THR A 283 -10.15 12.21 -12.38
CA THR A 283 -9.02 12.50 -13.27
C THR A 283 -7.78 11.66 -12.95
N ILE A 284 -7.60 11.27 -11.68
CA ILE A 284 -6.52 10.38 -11.26
C ILE A 284 -7.14 9.15 -10.58
N PHE A 285 -6.85 8.00 -11.15
CA PHE A 285 -7.37 6.71 -10.69
C PHE A 285 -6.25 5.80 -10.21
N TYR A 286 -6.36 5.34 -8.96
CA TYR A 286 -5.41 4.45 -8.34
C TYR A 286 -6.04 3.09 -8.06
N ALA A 287 -5.42 2.03 -8.57
CA ALA A 287 -5.90 0.68 -8.28
C ALA A 287 -4.73 -0.31 -8.21
N VAL A 288 -5.04 -1.57 -7.94
CA VAL A 288 -4.11 -2.70 -8.00
C VAL A 288 -4.32 -3.48 -9.29
N PRO A 289 -3.34 -4.25 -9.79
CA PRO A 289 -3.45 -4.99 -11.05
C PRO A 289 -4.70 -5.85 -11.15
N THR A 290 -5.03 -6.58 -10.08
CA THR A 290 -6.23 -7.44 -10.04
C THR A 290 -7.53 -6.64 -10.22
N PHE A 291 -7.59 -5.42 -9.70
CA PHE A 291 -8.77 -4.55 -9.91
C PHE A 291 -8.83 -4.02 -11.35
N TYR A 292 -7.70 -3.60 -11.94
CA TYR A 292 -7.65 -3.20 -13.35
C TYR A 292 -8.14 -4.32 -14.27
N ALA A 293 -7.70 -5.57 -14.02
CA ALA A 293 -8.15 -6.73 -14.79
C ALA A 293 -9.66 -6.95 -14.68
N ALA A 294 -10.20 -6.95 -13.45
CA ALA A 294 -11.62 -7.12 -13.19
C ALA A 294 -12.46 -5.98 -13.79
N PHE A 295 -11.97 -4.74 -13.71
CA PHE A 295 -12.65 -3.57 -14.28
C PHE A 295 -12.71 -3.63 -15.80
N LEU A 296 -11.61 -4.01 -16.47
CA LEU A 296 -11.59 -4.20 -17.94
C LEU A 296 -12.53 -5.31 -18.42
N ALA A 297 -12.77 -6.32 -17.59
CA ALA A 297 -13.67 -7.43 -17.89
C ALA A 297 -15.15 -7.12 -17.59
N SER A 298 -15.43 -6.06 -16.81
CA SER A 298 -16.80 -5.70 -16.42
C SER A 298 -17.55 -5.03 -17.57
N SER A 299 -18.83 -5.45 -17.74
CA SER A 299 -19.77 -4.78 -18.65
C SER A 299 -20.14 -3.35 -18.20
N ALA A 300 -19.95 -3.03 -16.91
CA ALA A 300 -20.18 -1.70 -16.35
C ALA A 300 -19.05 -0.71 -16.64
N ALA A 301 -17.89 -1.19 -17.12
CA ALA A 301 -16.73 -0.34 -17.40
C ALA A 301 -17.07 0.72 -18.47
N PRO A 302 -16.95 2.02 -18.14
CA PRO A 302 -17.40 3.11 -19.01
C PRO A 302 -16.62 3.16 -20.33
N ALA A 303 -17.22 3.80 -21.33
CA ALA A 303 -16.50 4.19 -22.55
C ALA A 303 -15.53 5.36 -22.24
N ARG A 304 -14.50 5.52 -23.08
CA ARG A 304 -13.48 6.57 -22.90
C ARG A 304 -14.09 7.97 -22.76
N GLY A 305 -15.13 8.30 -23.54
CA GLY A 305 -15.78 9.62 -23.52
C GLY A 305 -16.64 9.89 -22.30
N GLU A 306 -16.96 8.87 -21.48
CA GLU A 306 -17.80 9.02 -20.29
C GLU A 306 -16.99 9.39 -19.02
N VAL A 307 -15.66 9.33 -19.07
CA VAL A 307 -14.75 9.58 -17.93
C VAL A 307 -13.62 10.53 -18.32
N LYS A 308 -13.04 11.22 -17.32
CA LYS A 308 -11.95 12.19 -17.51
C LYS A 308 -10.60 11.70 -16.98
N ILE A 309 -10.39 10.40 -16.95
CA ILE A 309 -9.15 9.81 -16.44
C ILE A 309 -7.98 10.30 -17.29
N ARG A 310 -7.04 11.01 -16.68
CA ARG A 310 -5.79 11.49 -17.32
C ARG A 310 -4.55 10.77 -16.81
N ARG A 311 -4.66 10.12 -15.63
CA ARG A 311 -3.55 9.45 -14.96
C ARG A 311 -4.06 8.22 -14.22
N CYS A 312 -3.32 7.11 -14.37
CA CYS A 312 -3.57 5.89 -13.62
C CYS A 312 -2.30 5.44 -12.92
N VAL A 313 -2.44 4.84 -11.75
CA VAL A 313 -1.31 4.28 -11.00
C VAL A 313 -1.66 2.87 -10.56
N SER A 314 -0.70 1.97 -10.67
CA SER A 314 -0.76 0.61 -10.15
C SER A 314 0.39 0.37 -9.19
N ALA A 315 0.13 -0.32 -8.10
CA ALA A 315 1.14 -0.80 -7.17
C ALA A 315 0.62 -1.98 -6.34
N GLY A 316 1.51 -2.59 -5.57
CA GLY A 316 1.19 -3.66 -4.62
C GLY A 316 1.34 -5.07 -5.18
N GLU A 317 1.29 -5.23 -6.50
CA GLU A 317 1.57 -6.44 -7.28
C GLU A 317 2.21 -6.02 -8.60
N ALA A 318 2.90 -6.94 -9.28
CA ALA A 318 3.42 -6.64 -10.62
C ALA A 318 2.26 -6.51 -11.61
N LEU A 319 2.25 -5.44 -12.40
CA LEU A 319 1.24 -5.22 -13.44
C LEU A 319 1.53 -6.09 -14.67
N PRO A 320 0.66 -7.04 -15.04
CA PRO A 320 0.80 -7.76 -16.29
C PRO A 320 0.79 -6.81 -17.50
N PRO A 321 1.76 -6.93 -18.43
CA PRO A 321 1.88 -6.01 -19.57
C PRO A 321 0.62 -5.90 -20.42
N ASP A 322 -0.12 -7.00 -20.58
CA ASP A 322 -1.37 -7.03 -21.34
C ASP A 322 -2.46 -6.13 -20.73
N ILE A 323 -2.58 -6.12 -19.40
CA ILE A 323 -3.55 -5.27 -18.70
C ILE A 323 -3.21 -3.80 -18.95
N GLY A 324 -1.93 -3.42 -18.84
CA GLY A 324 -1.48 -2.06 -19.11
C GLY A 324 -1.80 -1.61 -20.55
N ARG A 325 -1.46 -2.44 -21.56
CA ARG A 325 -1.76 -2.14 -22.96
C ARG A 325 -3.25 -1.98 -23.23
N ARG A 326 -4.08 -2.95 -22.81
CA ARG A 326 -5.55 -2.91 -22.98
C ARG A 326 -6.19 -1.71 -22.29
N TRP A 327 -5.66 -1.30 -21.13
CA TRP A 327 -6.12 -0.11 -20.43
C TRP A 327 -5.79 1.16 -21.22
N SER A 328 -4.54 1.30 -21.68
CA SER A 328 -4.08 2.44 -22.46
C SER A 328 -4.86 2.57 -23.79
N GLU A 329 -5.09 1.47 -24.49
CA GLU A 329 -5.92 1.42 -25.69
C GLU A 329 -7.35 1.90 -25.43
N ARG A 330 -7.97 1.41 -24.34
CA ARG A 330 -9.37 1.73 -24.01
C ARG A 330 -9.56 3.16 -23.54
N TYR A 331 -8.68 3.66 -22.66
CA TYR A 331 -8.87 4.95 -21.99
C TYR A 331 -7.91 6.06 -22.48
N GLY A 332 -6.86 5.72 -23.21
CA GLY A 332 -5.85 6.67 -23.67
C GLY A 332 -5.01 7.28 -22.54
N ALA A 333 -4.94 6.60 -21.41
CA ALA A 333 -4.14 6.96 -20.25
C ALA A 333 -3.32 5.75 -19.81
N ASP A 334 -1.99 5.92 -19.75
CA ASP A 334 -1.12 4.84 -19.29
C ASP A 334 -1.27 4.59 -17.80
N ILE A 335 -1.06 3.33 -17.39
CA ILE A 335 -0.91 2.96 -15.99
C ILE A 335 0.56 3.10 -15.61
N LEU A 336 0.86 3.98 -14.68
CA LEU A 336 2.18 4.08 -14.06
C LEU A 336 2.30 2.98 -13.00
N ASP A 337 2.88 1.85 -13.37
CA ASP A 337 3.16 0.80 -12.40
C ASP A 337 4.39 1.17 -11.58
N GLY A 338 4.35 0.88 -10.27
CA GLY A 338 5.42 1.21 -9.36
C GLY A 338 5.53 0.25 -8.17
N LEU A 339 6.71 0.23 -7.57
CA LEU A 339 6.99 -0.49 -6.32
C LEU A 339 7.00 0.50 -5.16
N GLY A 340 6.23 0.19 -4.14
CA GLY A 340 6.27 0.82 -2.84
C GLY A 340 6.14 -0.21 -1.72
N SER A 341 6.41 0.21 -0.51
CA SER A 341 6.23 -0.63 0.67
C SER A 341 5.73 0.20 1.86
N THR A 342 5.19 -0.48 2.86
CA THR A 342 4.81 0.17 4.12
C THR A 342 6.03 0.76 4.81
N GLU A 343 7.18 0.11 4.70
CA GLU A 343 8.45 0.50 5.30
C GLU A 343 9.05 1.78 4.67
N MET A 344 8.71 2.07 3.41
CA MET A 344 9.11 3.29 2.70
C MET A 344 7.94 4.27 2.53
N LEU A 345 6.82 3.99 3.18
CA LEU A 345 5.55 4.70 3.17
C LEU A 345 4.83 4.68 1.82
N HIS A 346 5.51 4.88 0.71
CA HIS A 346 4.88 4.91 -0.61
C HIS A 346 5.80 4.37 -1.71
N ILE A 347 5.54 4.77 -2.97
CA ILE A 347 6.26 4.33 -4.17
C ILE A 347 7.64 4.99 -4.23
N PHE A 348 8.68 4.18 -4.45
CA PHE A 348 10.08 4.58 -4.62
C PHE A 348 10.70 4.10 -5.94
N LEU A 349 10.04 3.18 -6.67
CA LEU A 349 10.27 2.89 -8.10
C LEU A 349 8.99 3.18 -8.86
N SER A 350 9.05 3.81 -10.02
CA SER A 350 7.86 4.12 -10.82
C SER A 350 8.15 4.24 -12.30
N ASN A 351 7.22 3.78 -13.13
CA ASN A 351 7.08 4.26 -14.48
C ASN A 351 6.69 5.76 -14.47
N ARG A 352 6.99 6.46 -15.54
CA ARG A 352 6.77 7.91 -15.65
C ARG A 352 5.87 8.24 -16.82
N PRO A 353 5.13 9.37 -16.79
CA PRO A 353 4.39 9.82 -17.95
C PRO A 353 5.30 10.00 -19.18
N GLY A 354 4.94 9.35 -20.28
CA GLY A 354 5.74 9.38 -21.51
C GLY A 354 6.95 8.44 -21.53
N ASP A 355 7.23 7.73 -20.43
CA ASP A 355 8.32 6.75 -20.30
C ASP A 355 7.80 5.52 -19.52
N VAL A 356 6.83 4.81 -20.13
CA VAL A 356 6.20 3.62 -19.55
C VAL A 356 6.71 2.37 -20.27
N LYS A 357 7.32 1.45 -19.48
CA LYS A 357 7.71 0.11 -19.93
C LYS A 357 6.89 -0.92 -19.17
N TYR A 358 5.79 -1.38 -19.75
CA TYR A 358 4.93 -2.39 -19.13
C TYR A 358 5.68 -3.69 -18.84
N GLY A 359 5.43 -4.28 -17.68
CA GLY A 359 6.15 -5.44 -17.16
C GLY A 359 7.34 -5.08 -16.27
N THR A 360 7.54 -3.79 -16.00
CA THR A 360 8.56 -3.29 -15.08
C THR A 360 7.93 -2.40 -14.01
N SER A 361 8.58 -2.29 -12.86
CA SER A 361 8.22 -1.31 -11.83
C SER A 361 8.80 0.09 -12.09
N GLY A 362 9.35 0.32 -13.30
CA GLY A 362 9.93 1.61 -13.69
C GLY A 362 11.36 1.80 -13.19
N LYS A 363 11.71 3.07 -12.95
CA LYS A 363 13.04 3.56 -12.51
C LYS A 363 12.94 4.18 -11.12
N PRO A 364 14.07 4.40 -10.42
CA PRO A 364 14.07 5.05 -9.11
C PRO A 364 13.38 6.42 -9.14
N VAL A 365 12.52 6.66 -8.18
CA VAL A 365 11.95 7.99 -7.92
C VAL A 365 13.09 8.88 -7.42
N PRO A 366 13.26 10.11 -7.93
CA PRO A 366 14.32 11.02 -7.48
C PRO A 366 14.30 11.19 -5.95
N GLY A 367 15.46 11.10 -5.32
CA GLY A 367 15.60 11.12 -3.86
C GLY A 367 15.62 9.73 -3.21
N TYR A 368 15.45 8.67 -4.01
CA TYR A 368 15.66 7.29 -3.56
C TYR A 368 16.80 6.64 -4.37
N ASP A 369 17.68 5.95 -3.66
CA ASP A 369 18.69 5.10 -4.27
C ASP A 369 18.27 3.64 -4.15
N ILE A 370 18.51 2.89 -5.21
CA ILE A 370 18.20 1.47 -5.30
C ILE A 370 19.47 0.68 -5.58
N ARG A 371 19.62 -0.45 -4.90
CA ARG A 371 20.65 -1.43 -5.23
C ARG A 371 20.09 -2.84 -5.19
N LEU A 372 20.66 -3.72 -5.97
CA LEU A 372 20.44 -5.16 -5.89
C LEU A 372 21.63 -5.80 -5.17
N VAL A 373 21.35 -6.75 -4.29
CA VAL A 373 22.36 -7.50 -3.58
C VAL A 373 22.14 -9.00 -3.75
N ASP A 374 23.25 -9.76 -3.84
CA ASP A 374 23.22 -11.21 -3.85
C ASP A 374 22.88 -11.80 -2.47
N ASP A 375 22.91 -13.12 -2.33
CA ASP A 375 22.59 -13.78 -1.07
C ASP A 375 23.66 -13.57 0.02
N ASP A 376 24.88 -13.20 -0.36
CA ASP A 376 25.99 -12.86 0.53
C ASP A 376 26.00 -11.36 0.91
N GLY A 377 25.09 -10.58 0.34
CA GLY A 377 24.95 -9.13 0.60
C GLY A 377 25.86 -8.26 -0.25
N LYS A 378 26.54 -8.81 -1.25
CA LYS A 378 27.38 -8.07 -2.19
C LYS A 378 26.50 -7.36 -3.23
N VAL A 379 26.85 -6.11 -3.54
CA VAL A 379 26.13 -5.32 -4.55
C VAL A 379 26.35 -5.90 -5.94
N ILE A 380 25.25 -6.13 -6.66
CA ILE A 380 25.23 -6.56 -8.05
C ILE A 380 25.29 -5.32 -8.95
N ALA A 381 26.29 -5.25 -9.81
CA ALA A 381 26.49 -4.16 -10.75
C ALA A 381 26.14 -4.53 -12.20
N THR A 382 25.98 -5.83 -12.49
CA THR A 382 25.74 -6.33 -13.84
C THR A 382 24.23 -6.31 -14.15
N PRO A 383 23.79 -5.61 -15.21
CA PRO A 383 22.41 -5.72 -15.68
C PRO A 383 22.05 -7.17 -16.02
N GLY A 384 20.79 -7.55 -15.83
CA GLY A 384 20.31 -8.91 -16.06
C GLY A 384 20.53 -9.89 -14.92
N GLU A 385 21.33 -9.53 -13.92
CA GLU A 385 21.58 -10.37 -12.74
C GLU A 385 20.52 -10.10 -11.65
N MET A 386 19.98 -11.18 -11.06
CA MET A 386 18.91 -11.09 -10.07
C MET A 386 19.45 -10.92 -8.65
N GLY A 387 18.95 -9.93 -7.93
CA GLY A 387 19.30 -9.67 -6.52
C GLY A 387 18.11 -9.29 -5.66
N GLU A 388 18.34 -9.26 -4.34
CA GLU A 388 17.39 -8.67 -3.40
C GLU A 388 17.46 -7.14 -3.50
N LEU A 389 16.32 -6.50 -3.69
CA LEU A 389 16.23 -5.05 -3.78
C LEU A 389 16.35 -4.42 -2.39
N GLN A 390 17.27 -3.47 -2.28
CA GLN A 390 17.39 -2.59 -1.13
C GLN A 390 17.21 -1.14 -1.58
N VAL A 391 16.54 -0.36 -0.76
CA VAL A 391 16.22 1.04 -1.02
C VAL A 391 16.79 1.93 0.08
N ARG A 392 17.39 3.06 -0.30
CA ARG A 392 17.77 4.15 0.57
C ARG A 392 16.96 5.37 0.20
N GLY A 393 16.35 6.03 1.19
CA GLY A 393 15.55 7.22 0.97
C GLY A 393 15.01 7.82 2.27
N PRO A 394 14.57 9.08 2.22
CA PRO A 394 14.27 9.85 3.43
C PRO A 394 12.96 9.44 4.12
N THR A 395 12.15 8.58 3.51
CA THR A 395 10.85 8.12 4.07
C THR A 395 10.92 6.73 4.68
N SER A 396 12.13 6.19 4.90
CA SER A 396 12.30 4.91 5.56
C SER A 396 11.74 4.96 6.98
N ALA A 397 10.88 3.99 7.33
CA ALA A 397 10.34 3.89 8.68
C ALA A 397 11.47 3.79 9.72
N MET A 398 11.25 4.39 10.87
CA MET A 398 12.23 4.40 11.97
C MET A 398 12.51 2.99 12.48
N MET A 399 11.45 2.18 12.58
CA MET A 399 11.50 0.82 13.15
C MET A 399 10.17 0.11 12.95
N TYR A 400 10.14 -1.18 13.22
CA TYR A 400 8.90 -1.85 13.58
C TYR A 400 8.64 -1.67 15.09
N TRP A 401 7.44 -1.19 15.42
CA TRP A 401 7.02 -1.00 16.79
C TRP A 401 7.20 -2.26 17.62
N ASN A 402 7.85 -2.13 18.79
CA ASN A 402 8.09 -3.20 19.74
C ASN A 402 8.69 -4.50 19.14
N ASN A 403 9.41 -4.41 18.01
CA ASN A 403 9.99 -5.55 17.30
C ASN A 403 11.43 -5.29 16.85
N ARG A 404 12.35 -5.31 17.84
CA ARG A 404 13.78 -5.01 17.63
C ARG A 404 14.46 -5.96 16.64
N VAL A 405 14.13 -7.25 16.69
CA VAL A 405 14.78 -8.27 15.84
C VAL A 405 14.48 -8.00 14.38
N GLN A 406 13.20 -7.82 14.05
CA GLN A 406 12.78 -7.54 12.67
C GLN A 406 13.22 -6.16 12.21
N SER A 407 13.23 -5.15 13.09
CA SER A 407 13.74 -3.82 12.75
C SER A 407 15.19 -3.89 12.30
N ARG A 408 16.06 -4.58 13.05
CA ARG A 408 17.47 -4.75 12.68
C ARG A 408 17.71 -5.61 11.45
N ALA A 409 16.79 -6.56 11.16
CA ALA A 409 16.89 -7.38 9.97
C ALA A 409 16.44 -6.66 8.69
N THR A 410 15.57 -5.64 8.84
CA THR A 410 14.99 -4.89 7.71
C THR A 410 15.71 -3.56 7.47
N PHE A 411 15.96 -2.78 8.52
CA PHE A 411 16.59 -1.46 8.44
C PHE A 411 18.10 -1.58 8.71
N LEU A 412 18.91 -1.60 7.63
CA LEU A 412 20.35 -1.83 7.66
C LEU A 412 21.12 -0.50 7.49
N GLY A 413 21.20 0.29 8.55
CA GLY A 413 21.74 1.66 8.47
C GLY A 413 20.84 2.53 7.60
N GLU A 414 21.37 3.07 6.50
CA GLU A 414 20.57 3.89 5.56
C GLU A 414 19.73 3.07 4.57
N TRP A 415 19.93 1.74 4.50
CA TRP A 415 19.28 0.86 3.53
C TRP A 415 18.16 0.06 4.17
N THR A 416 17.01 0.06 3.51
CA THR A 416 15.84 -0.77 3.86
C THR A 416 15.73 -1.94 2.90
N ARG A 417 15.63 -3.15 3.43
CA ARG A 417 15.40 -4.37 2.65
C ARG A 417 13.93 -4.45 2.25
N SER A 418 13.67 -4.62 0.96
CA SER A 418 12.29 -4.80 0.48
C SER A 418 11.77 -6.23 0.68
N GLY A 419 12.66 -7.22 0.70
CA GLY A 419 12.31 -8.64 0.67
C GLY A 419 11.84 -9.11 -0.70
N ASP A 420 12.04 -8.30 -1.74
CA ASP A 420 11.69 -8.60 -3.13
C ASP A 420 12.95 -8.83 -3.96
N LYS A 421 12.90 -9.78 -4.88
CA LYS A 421 13.95 -10.04 -5.87
C LYS A 421 13.61 -9.31 -7.17
N TYR A 422 14.61 -8.65 -7.71
CA TYR A 422 14.52 -7.84 -8.94
C TYR A 422 15.71 -8.11 -9.86
N VAL A 423 15.52 -7.80 -11.12
CA VAL A 423 16.57 -7.65 -12.13
C VAL A 423 16.52 -6.21 -12.63
N GLN A 424 17.66 -5.58 -12.82
CA GLN A 424 17.74 -4.32 -13.57
C GLN A 424 18.10 -4.64 -15.02
N ASP A 425 17.34 -4.11 -15.98
CA ASP A 425 17.64 -4.26 -17.39
C ASP A 425 18.65 -3.21 -17.88
N ASP A 426 19.11 -3.36 -19.15
CA ASP A 426 20.11 -2.48 -19.76
C ASP A 426 19.64 -1.02 -19.90
N ASP A 427 18.31 -0.78 -19.90
CA ASP A 427 17.71 0.57 -19.96
C ASP A 427 17.51 1.18 -18.57
N GLY A 428 17.87 0.45 -17.50
CA GLY A 428 17.78 0.88 -16.11
C GLY A 428 16.40 0.68 -15.48
N TYR A 429 15.49 -0.09 -16.11
CA TYR A 429 14.21 -0.46 -15.52
C TYR A 429 14.35 -1.66 -14.61
N PHE A 430 13.54 -1.69 -13.56
CA PHE A 430 13.51 -2.78 -12.59
C PHE A 430 12.35 -3.74 -12.88
N VAL A 431 12.68 -5.01 -13.12
CA VAL A 431 11.75 -6.10 -13.40
C VAL A 431 11.57 -6.93 -12.15
N TYR A 432 10.34 -7.08 -11.69
CA TYR A 432 10.00 -7.88 -10.51
C TYR A 432 10.15 -9.37 -10.79
N CYS A 433 10.91 -10.06 -9.95
CA CYS A 433 11.12 -11.51 -10.05
C CYS A 433 10.34 -12.33 -9.02
N GLY A 434 9.91 -11.69 -7.93
CA GLY A 434 9.15 -12.36 -6.86
C GLY A 434 9.59 -11.97 -5.46
N ARG A 435 8.85 -12.43 -4.46
CA ARG A 435 9.28 -12.34 -3.07
C ARG A 435 10.44 -13.28 -2.84
N ARG A 436 11.41 -12.87 -2.03
CA ARG A 436 12.54 -13.73 -1.62
C ARG A 436 12.05 -15.08 -1.10
N ASP A 437 11.02 -15.07 -0.27
CA ASP A 437 10.45 -16.25 0.37
C ASP A 437 9.57 -17.09 -0.59
N ASP A 438 9.15 -16.55 -1.73
CA ASP A 438 8.32 -17.22 -2.74
C ASP A 438 9.15 -17.78 -3.91
N MET A 439 10.41 -17.35 -4.05
CA MET A 439 11.30 -17.85 -5.10
C MET A 439 11.52 -19.35 -4.97
N LEU A 440 11.34 -20.08 -6.09
CA LEU A 440 11.55 -21.50 -6.11
C LEU A 440 13.02 -21.80 -6.43
N LYS A 441 13.58 -22.79 -5.75
CA LYS A 441 14.92 -23.30 -6.08
C LYS A 441 14.78 -24.67 -6.74
N VAL A 442 14.85 -24.70 -8.08
CA VAL A 442 14.66 -25.88 -8.90
C VAL A 442 16.01 -26.32 -9.46
N SER A 443 16.50 -27.49 -9.05
CA SER A 443 17.82 -28.01 -9.48
C SER A 443 18.96 -26.99 -9.28
N GLY A 444 18.94 -26.25 -8.17
CA GLY A 444 19.93 -25.23 -7.85
C GLY A 444 19.69 -23.84 -8.49
N MET A 445 18.76 -23.73 -9.43
CA MET A 445 18.45 -22.47 -10.14
C MET A 445 17.21 -21.80 -9.57
N TYR A 446 17.22 -20.48 -9.49
CA TYR A 446 16.04 -19.72 -9.09
C TYR A 446 14.98 -19.68 -10.20
N VAL A 447 13.74 -19.93 -9.83
CA VAL A 447 12.56 -19.78 -10.69
C VAL A 447 11.62 -18.79 -10.06
N SER A 448 11.30 -17.75 -10.79
CA SER A 448 10.28 -16.78 -10.41
C SER A 448 8.89 -17.37 -10.64
N PRO A 449 8.05 -17.49 -9.60
CA PRO A 449 6.65 -17.83 -9.79
C PRO A 449 5.94 -16.90 -10.77
N PHE A 450 6.23 -15.60 -10.69
CA PHE A 450 5.61 -14.56 -11.52
C PHE A 450 5.93 -14.69 -13.00
N GLU A 451 7.15 -15.10 -13.35
CA GLU A 451 7.54 -15.37 -14.73
C GLU A 451 6.68 -16.49 -15.34
N VAL A 452 6.45 -17.56 -14.58
CA VAL A 452 5.61 -18.68 -15.00
C VAL A 452 4.14 -18.28 -15.04
N GLU A 453 3.67 -17.59 -14.01
CA GLU A 453 2.29 -17.07 -13.93
C GLU A 453 1.99 -16.09 -15.08
N GLY A 454 2.95 -15.25 -15.46
CA GLY A 454 2.81 -14.31 -16.59
C GLY A 454 2.58 -15.04 -17.93
N VAL A 455 3.28 -16.16 -18.16
CA VAL A 455 3.05 -16.98 -19.35
C VAL A 455 1.66 -17.63 -19.31
N LEU A 456 1.26 -18.21 -18.18
CA LEU A 456 -0.06 -18.84 -18.03
C LEU A 456 -1.19 -17.80 -18.22
N GLN A 457 -1.07 -16.63 -17.63
CA GLN A 457 -2.06 -15.55 -17.73
C GLN A 457 -2.11 -14.89 -19.13
N SER A 458 -1.10 -15.08 -19.95
CA SER A 458 -1.13 -14.64 -21.36
C SER A 458 -2.10 -15.45 -22.23
N HIS A 459 -2.52 -16.64 -21.76
CA HIS A 459 -3.53 -17.43 -22.46
C HIS A 459 -4.94 -16.81 -22.28
N PRO A 460 -5.74 -16.63 -23.36
CA PRO A 460 -7.01 -15.92 -23.33
C PRO A 460 -8.07 -16.51 -22.38
N ASP A 461 -8.03 -17.82 -22.12
CA ASP A 461 -8.98 -18.52 -21.25
C ASP A 461 -8.56 -18.54 -19.78
N VAL A 462 -7.34 -18.13 -19.44
CA VAL A 462 -6.87 -18.05 -18.05
C VAL A 462 -7.30 -16.73 -17.44
N LEU A 463 -7.93 -16.80 -16.27
CA LEU A 463 -8.30 -15.63 -15.46
C LEU A 463 -7.18 -15.26 -14.48
N GLU A 464 -6.71 -16.27 -13.73
CA GLU A 464 -5.66 -16.11 -12.70
C GLU A 464 -4.79 -17.36 -12.64
N ALA A 465 -3.54 -17.19 -12.23
CA ALA A 465 -2.63 -18.29 -11.95
C ALA A 465 -1.77 -17.98 -10.72
N ALA A 466 -1.45 -19.02 -9.94
CA ALA A 466 -0.49 -18.96 -8.86
C ALA A 466 0.46 -20.15 -8.94
N VAL A 467 1.77 -19.89 -8.85
CA VAL A 467 2.80 -20.94 -8.92
C VAL A 467 3.50 -21.05 -7.57
N VAL A 468 3.66 -22.28 -7.11
CA VAL A 468 4.38 -22.61 -5.87
C VAL A 468 5.33 -23.77 -6.08
N GLY A 469 6.30 -23.91 -5.19
CA GLY A 469 7.15 -25.09 -5.11
C GLY A 469 6.34 -26.29 -4.60
N TRP A 470 6.47 -27.40 -5.30
CA TRP A 470 5.81 -28.66 -4.95
C TRP A 470 6.82 -29.81 -5.01
N PRO A 471 6.91 -30.67 -3.99
CA PRO A 471 7.82 -31.80 -4.01
C PRO A 471 7.34 -32.86 -5.03
N ASP A 472 8.27 -33.36 -5.83
CA ASP A 472 8.04 -34.59 -6.64
C ASP A 472 8.21 -35.85 -5.79
N THR A 473 8.15 -37.01 -6.43
CA THR A 473 8.31 -38.33 -5.79
C THR A 473 9.66 -38.49 -5.07
N ASP A 474 10.67 -37.80 -5.54
CA ASP A 474 12.02 -37.79 -4.97
C ASP A 474 12.25 -36.63 -3.96
N LYS A 475 11.17 -35.96 -3.55
CA LYS A 475 11.16 -34.78 -2.68
C LYS A 475 11.91 -33.57 -3.25
N LEU A 476 12.13 -33.55 -4.56
CA LEU A 476 12.74 -32.41 -5.23
C LEU A 476 11.67 -31.37 -5.59
N ILE A 477 11.94 -30.12 -5.27
CA ILE A 477 11.01 -29.03 -5.54
C ILE A 477 10.92 -28.75 -7.04
N LYS A 478 9.68 -28.75 -7.55
CA LYS A 478 9.32 -28.40 -8.93
C LYS A 478 8.17 -27.36 -8.92
N PRO A 479 8.02 -26.56 -9.99
CA PRO A 479 6.89 -25.64 -10.08
C PRO A 479 5.56 -26.41 -10.26
N LYS A 480 4.55 -26.04 -9.46
CA LYS A 480 3.13 -26.43 -9.64
C LYS A 480 2.30 -25.18 -9.80
N ALA A 481 1.43 -25.15 -10.79
CA ALA A 481 0.51 -24.06 -11.05
C ALA A 481 -0.91 -24.40 -10.58
N PHE A 482 -1.54 -23.46 -9.88
CA PHE A 482 -2.98 -23.43 -9.61
C PHE A 482 -3.59 -22.38 -10.53
N VAL A 483 -4.57 -22.78 -11.34
CA VAL A 483 -5.11 -21.95 -12.43
C VAL A 483 -6.61 -21.79 -12.28
N VAL A 484 -7.09 -20.55 -12.37
CA VAL A 484 -8.52 -20.22 -12.47
C VAL A 484 -8.82 -19.87 -13.91
N LEU A 485 -9.82 -20.51 -14.49
CA LEU A 485 -10.26 -20.27 -15.86
C LEU A 485 -11.42 -19.27 -15.91
N LYS A 486 -11.53 -18.51 -17.01
CA LYS A 486 -12.69 -17.65 -17.29
C LYS A 486 -13.96 -18.46 -17.49
N SER A 487 -13.83 -19.67 -18.06
CA SER A 487 -14.92 -20.61 -18.28
C SER A 487 -14.50 -21.95 -17.65
N PRO A 488 -15.08 -22.34 -16.49
CA PRO A 488 -14.68 -23.54 -15.74
C PRO A 488 -14.86 -24.85 -16.51
N ASP A 489 -15.76 -24.89 -17.46
CA ASP A 489 -16.04 -26.04 -18.35
C ASP A 489 -14.85 -26.43 -19.25
N LYS A 490 -13.90 -25.53 -19.44
CA LYS A 490 -12.66 -25.81 -20.20
C LYS A 490 -11.61 -26.57 -19.41
N ALA A 491 -11.81 -26.79 -18.11
CA ALA A 491 -10.88 -27.51 -17.27
C ALA A 491 -10.79 -29.00 -17.72
N SER A 492 -9.62 -29.37 -18.21
CA SER A 492 -9.34 -30.74 -18.66
C SER A 492 -7.83 -31.02 -18.65
N ASP A 493 -7.46 -32.31 -18.59
CA ASP A 493 -6.04 -32.72 -18.68
C ASP A 493 -5.40 -32.26 -20.00
N ALA A 494 -6.15 -32.31 -21.10
CA ALA A 494 -5.70 -31.83 -22.41
C ALA A 494 -5.40 -30.33 -22.39
N PHE A 495 -6.21 -29.53 -21.69
CA PHE A 495 -5.98 -28.10 -21.55
C PHE A 495 -4.81 -27.77 -20.59
N ALA A 496 -4.65 -28.57 -19.52
CA ALA A 496 -3.47 -28.47 -18.65
C ALA A 496 -2.17 -28.76 -19.45
N GLN A 497 -2.17 -29.82 -20.28
CA GLN A 497 -1.05 -30.15 -21.14
C GLN A 497 -0.73 -29.02 -22.13
N LYS A 498 -1.75 -28.39 -22.73
CA LYS A 498 -1.58 -27.23 -23.63
C LYS A 498 -0.88 -26.08 -22.93
N LEU A 499 -1.33 -25.71 -21.72
CA LEU A 499 -0.70 -24.65 -20.94
C LEU A 499 0.75 -24.98 -20.55
N GLN A 500 1.04 -26.25 -20.23
CA GLN A 500 2.41 -26.70 -19.97
C GLN A 500 3.29 -26.57 -21.22
N ASP A 501 2.77 -26.91 -22.40
CA ASP A 501 3.50 -26.82 -23.65
C ASP A 501 3.78 -25.36 -24.05
N GLU A 502 2.82 -24.46 -23.82
CA GLU A 502 3.05 -23.02 -23.98
C GLU A 502 4.16 -22.50 -23.04
N CYS A 503 4.16 -22.96 -21.79
CA CYS A 503 5.24 -22.63 -20.85
C CYS A 503 6.59 -23.20 -21.31
N ARG A 504 6.65 -24.42 -21.83
CA ARG A 504 7.89 -25.02 -22.38
C ARG A 504 8.45 -24.26 -23.57
N GLN A 505 7.57 -23.69 -24.39
CA GLN A 505 7.99 -22.90 -25.56
C GLN A 505 8.53 -21.51 -25.20
N LYS A 506 8.01 -20.91 -24.13
CA LYS A 506 8.31 -19.53 -23.77
C LYS A 506 9.31 -19.39 -22.61
N LEU A 507 9.55 -20.47 -21.86
CA LEU A 507 10.41 -20.48 -20.67
C LEU A 507 11.52 -21.54 -20.77
N ALA A 508 12.59 -21.34 -19.99
CA ALA A 508 13.61 -22.38 -19.84
C ALA A 508 12.99 -23.67 -19.27
N VAL A 509 13.49 -24.81 -19.72
CA VAL A 509 12.92 -26.16 -19.45
C VAL A 509 12.72 -26.46 -17.95
N PHE A 510 13.54 -25.90 -17.07
CA PHE A 510 13.41 -26.13 -15.63
C PHE A 510 12.32 -25.26 -14.97
N LYS A 511 11.77 -24.23 -15.67
CA LYS A 511 10.80 -23.28 -15.15
C LYS A 511 9.35 -23.70 -15.38
N TYR A 512 9.04 -24.53 -16.39
CA TYR A 512 7.64 -24.86 -16.67
C TYR A 512 6.99 -25.67 -15.53
N PRO A 513 5.68 -25.46 -15.26
CA PRO A 513 4.99 -26.18 -14.19
C PRO A 513 4.85 -27.67 -14.52
N ARG A 514 5.24 -28.54 -13.58
CA ARG A 514 5.11 -30.00 -13.73
C ARG A 514 3.67 -30.47 -13.54
N TRP A 515 2.91 -29.70 -12.77
CA TRP A 515 1.50 -29.94 -12.52
C TRP A 515 0.71 -28.67 -12.71
N ILE A 516 -0.49 -28.80 -13.28
CA ILE A 516 -1.49 -27.74 -13.32
C ILE A 516 -2.74 -28.28 -12.62
N GLU A 517 -3.25 -27.52 -11.66
CA GLU A 517 -4.48 -27.82 -10.95
C GLU A 517 -5.46 -26.67 -11.17
N PHE A 518 -6.64 -27.01 -11.74
CA PHE A 518 -7.69 -26.01 -11.93
C PHE A 518 -8.48 -25.79 -10.64
N ARG A 519 -8.76 -24.55 -10.31
CA ARG A 519 -9.51 -24.11 -9.13
C ARG A 519 -10.61 -23.14 -9.52
N SER A 520 -11.67 -23.07 -8.71
CA SER A 520 -12.71 -22.04 -8.84
C SER A 520 -12.21 -20.68 -8.38
N GLU A 521 -11.33 -20.63 -7.38
CA GLU A 521 -10.71 -19.41 -6.85
C GLU A 521 -9.34 -19.71 -6.23
N LEU A 522 -8.51 -18.69 -6.09
CA LEU A 522 -7.25 -18.74 -5.36
C LEU A 522 -7.40 -18.09 -3.97
N PRO A 523 -6.70 -18.58 -2.93
CA PRO A 523 -6.71 -17.96 -1.61
C PRO A 523 -6.08 -16.56 -1.70
N LYS A 524 -6.81 -15.55 -1.24
CA LYS A 524 -6.39 -14.15 -1.29
C LYS A 524 -6.45 -13.49 0.08
N THR A 525 -5.63 -12.45 0.25
CA THR A 525 -5.78 -11.51 1.36
C THR A 525 -7.01 -10.64 1.16
N ALA A 526 -7.38 -9.89 2.19
CA ALA A 526 -8.40 -8.86 2.10
C ALA A 526 -8.11 -7.78 1.02
N THR A 527 -6.85 -7.64 0.61
CA THR A 527 -6.40 -6.73 -0.44
C THR A 527 -6.40 -7.33 -1.84
N GLY A 528 -6.78 -8.62 -1.97
CA GLY A 528 -6.77 -9.34 -3.25
C GLY A 528 -5.45 -10.05 -3.58
N LYS A 529 -4.39 -9.89 -2.76
CA LYS A 529 -3.10 -10.56 -2.99
C LYS A 529 -3.20 -12.06 -2.74
N ILE A 530 -2.64 -12.85 -3.66
CA ILE A 530 -2.60 -14.32 -3.55
C ILE A 530 -1.77 -14.75 -2.35
N GLN A 531 -2.36 -15.60 -1.50
CA GLN A 531 -1.72 -16.18 -0.32
C GLN A 531 -1.00 -17.50 -0.66
N ARG A 532 0.15 -17.43 -1.35
CA ARG A 532 0.90 -18.61 -1.80
C ARG A 532 1.30 -19.54 -0.66
N PHE A 533 1.49 -19.03 0.56
CA PHE A 533 1.78 -19.87 1.73
C PHE A 533 0.67 -20.88 2.03
N LYS A 534 -0.61 -20.53 1.79
CA LYS A 534 -1.72 -21.48 1.94
C LYS A 534 -1.67 -22.59 0.88
N LEU A 535 -1.31 -22.23 -0.35
CA LEU A 535 -1.14 -23.22 -1.43
C LEU A 535 0.07 -24.13 -1.17
N ARG A 536 1.15 -23.60 -0.57
CA ARG A 536 2.32 -24.41 -0.16
C ARG A 536 1.98 -25.37 0.98
N ALA A 537 1.21 -24.94 1.98
CA ALA A 537 0.82 -25.78 3.11
C ALA A 537 0.05 -27.05 2.69
N GLU A 538 -0.59 -27.04 1.52
CA GLU A 538 -1.23 -28.24 0.95
C GLU A 538 -0.20 -29.31 0.48
N ALA A 539 1.04 -28.88 0.19
CA ALA A 539 2.12 -29.82 -0.13
C ALA A 539 2.67 -30.51 1.12
N ASP A 540 2.71 -29.77 2.25
CA ASP A 540 3.24 -30.27 3.52
C ASP A 540 2.25 -31.21 4.24
N ALA A 541 0.96 -31.16 3.86
CA ALA A 541 -0.11 -31.99 4.42
C ALA A 541 -0.25 -33.38 3.76
N ARG A 542 0.56 -33.69 2.74
CA ARG A 542 0.62 -34.99 2.04
C ARG A 542 1.90 -35.73 2.34
#